data_cc8c397c121a063e1382204336e20a89
#
_entry.id   cc8c397c121a063e1382204336e20a89
#
_cell.length_a   1.000
_cell.length_b   1.000
_cell.length_c   1.000
_cell.angle_alpha   90.00
_cell.angle_beta   90.00
_cell.angle_gamma   90.00
#
_symmetry.space_group_name_H-M   'P 1'
#
loop_
_entity.id
_entity.type
_entity.pdbx_description
1 polymer ?
#
loop_
_entity_poly.entity_id
_entity_poly.type
_entity_poly.pdbx_seq_one_letter_code
_entity_poly.pdbx_strand_id
1 'polypeptide(L)'
;MNQETQEKTKKVFYETGEKLAVTDPEFVELIANFSQGEVTEASKLTEKERMLCILSALLGCQGMGEFRNMLHASLDAGLSPEAVKEVIYQATAYLGIGRTHNFLTVAQ
;
A
#
# COMPACT_ATOMS: atom_id res chain seq x y z
N MET A 1 19.18 -5.61 3.50
CA MET A 1 17.89 -5.06 4.02
C MET A 1 17.94 -5.03 5.53
N ASN A 2 17.65 -3.90 6.17
CA ASN A 2 17.67 -3.82 7.64
C ASN A 2 16.44 -4.52 8.25
N GLN A 3 16.46 -4.73 9.56
CA GLN A 3 15.40 -5.46 10.25
C GLN A 3 14.03 -4.81 10.09
N GLU A 4 13.95 -3.49 10.22
CA GLU A 4 12.70 -2.75 10.07
C GLU A 4 12.12 -2.93 8.66
N THR A 5 12.96 -2.82 7.64
CA THR A 5 12.55 -3.02 6.25
C THR A 5 12.11 -4.46 6.02
N GLN A 6 12.78 -5.43 6.63
CA GLN A 6 12.40 -6.83 6.53
C GLN A 6 11.02 -7.08 7.11
N GLU A 7 10.72 -6.49 8.26
CA GLU A 7 9.39 -6.63 8.87
C GLU A 7 8.29 -6.01 8.01
N LYS A 8 8.54 -4.82 7.45
CA LYS A 8 7.60 -4.16 6.56
C LYS A 8 7.39 -4.97 5.29
N THR A 9 8.45 -5.52 4.72
CA THR A 9 8.38 -6.38 3.55
C THR A 9 7.54 -7.60 3.83
N LYS A 10 7.72 -8.22 4.98
CA LYS A 10 6.95 -9.38 5.39
C LYS A 10 5.46 -9.07 5.42
N LYS A 11 5.08 -7.94 6.01
CA LYS A 11 3.67 -7.54 6.07
C LYS A 11 3.08 -7.27 4.70
N VAL A 12 3.82 -6.61 3.82
CA VAL A 12 3.31 -6.22 2.51
C VAL A 12 3.25 -7.40 1.56
N PHE A 13 4.31 -8.23 1.50
CA PHE A 13 4.45 -9.25 0.46
C PHE A 13 4.17 -10.67 0.94
N TYR A 14 4.53 -10.99 2.17
CA TYR A 14 4.41 -12.38 2.66
C TYR A 14 3.10 -12.63 3.40
N GLU A 15 2.68 -11.73 4.27
CA GLU A 15 1.47 -11.91 5.06
C GLU A 15 0.19 -11.76 4.23
N THR A 16 0.26 -11.07 3.11
CA THR A 16 -0.87 -10.93 2.19
C THR A 16 -0.99 -12.08 1.20
N GLY A 17 -0.06 -13.05 1.24
CA GLY A 17 -0.06 -14.19 0.33
C GLY A 17 0.41 -13.85 -1.07
N GLU A 18 1.20 -12.80 -1.22
CA GLU A 18 1.73 -12.36 -2.52
C GLU A 18 2.72 -13.39 -3.07
N LYS A 19 2.39 -13.95 -4.23
CA LYS A 19 3.22 -14.97 -4.87
C LYS A 19 4.58 -14.46 -5.35
N LEU A 20 4.67 -13.18 -5.65
CA LEU A 20 5.89 -12.58 -6.17
C LEU A 20 7.06 -12.73 -5.19
N ALA A 21 6.78 -12.70 -3.89
CA ALA A 21 7.80 -12.91 -2.87
C ALA A 21 8.44 -14.29 -2.96
N VAL A 22 7.70 -15.29 -3.46
CA VAL A 22 8.20 -16.66 -3.64
C VAL A 22 8.87 -16.83 -5.00
N THR A 23 8.26 -16.29 -6.06
CA THR A 23 8.73 -16.49 -7.43
C THR A 23 9.88 -15.58 -7.82
N ASP A 24 9.95 -14.39 -7.23
CA ASP A 24 10.97 -13.39 -7.58
C ASP A 24 11.43 -12.60 -6.36
N PRO A 25 12.11 -13.27 -5.41
CA PRO A 25 12.52 -12.63 -4.16
C PRO A 25 13.49 -11.48 -4.34
N GLU A 26 14.35 -11.52 -5.36
CA GLU A 26 15.30 -10.43 -5.62
C GLU A 26 14.58 -9.14 -5.98
N PHE A 27 13.55 -9.23 -6.83
CA PHE A 27 12.75 -8.08 -7.22
C PHE A 27 12.04 -7.49 -6.01
N VAL A 28 11.42 -8.34 -5.19
CA VAL A 28 10.72 -7.90 -3.97
C VAL A 28 11.69 -7.19 -3.03
N GLU A 29 12.90 -7.73 -2.87
CA GLU A 29 13.91 -7.11 -2.00
C GLU A 29 14.33 -5.74 -2.51
N LEU A 30 14.58 -5.59 -3.82
CA LEU A 30 14.94 -4.30 -4.41
C LEU A 30 13.85 -3.26 -4.20
N ILE A 31 12.60 -3.62 -4.50
CA ILE A 31 11.48 -2.71 -4.33
C ILE A 31 11.26 -2.37 -2.86
N ALA A 32 11.35 -3.35 -1.97
CA ALA A 32 11.17 -3.12 -0.54
C ALA A 32 12.28 -2.24 0.05
N ASN A 33 13.53 -2.45 -0.36
CA ASN A 33 14.65 -1.60 0.10
C ASN A 33 14.43 -0.15 -0.28
N PHE A 34 13.91 0.11 -1.47
CA PHE A 34 13.61 1.47 -1.90
C PHE A 34 12.38 2.02 -1.19
N SER A 35 11.22 1.35 -1.33
CA SER A 35 9.94 1.88 -0.88
C SER A 35 9.75 1.83 0.63
N GLN A 36 10.18 0.75 1.28
CA GLN A 36 10.02 0.57 2.72
C GLN A 36 11.26 0.97 3.51
N GLY A 37 12.41 1.08 2.84
CA GLY A 37 13.67 1.51 3.45
C GLY A 37 13.97 2.97 3.17
N GLU A 38 14.52 3.26 1.99
CA GLU A 38 15.04 4.60 1.66
C GLU A 38 13.98 5.69 1.67
N VAL A 39 12.84 5.45 1.01
CA VAL A 39 11.79 6.45 0.92
C VAL A 39 11.14 6.68 2.29
N THR A 40 10.91 5.62 3.04
CA THR A 40 10.31 5.72 4.36
C THR A 40 11.23 6.48 5.33
N GLU A 41 12.52 6.19 5.30
CA GLU A 41 13.49 6.85 6.17
C GLU A 41 13.63 8.34 5.86
N ALA A 42 13.48 8.72 4.60
CA ALA A 42 13.53 10.10 4.17
C ALA A 42 12.22 10.87 4.44
N SER A 43 11.14 10.17 4.76
CA SER A 43 9.83 10.78 4.92
C SER A 43 9.71 11.60 6.20
N LYS A 44 9.05 12.75 6.11
CA LYS A 44 8.70 13.59 7.26
C LYS A 44 7.22 13.50 7.61
N LEU A 45 6.47 12.66 6.89
CA LEU A 45 5.07 12.43 7.17
C LEU A 45 4.91 11.41 8.30
N THR A 46 3.81 11.49 9.02
CA THR A 46 3.44 10.42 9.95
C THR A 46 3.15 9.16 9.15
N GLU A 47 3.18 8.01 9.81
CA GLU A 47 2.92 6.75 9.13
C GLU A 47 1.51 6.71 8.54
N LYS A 48 0.51 7.24 9.26
CA LYS A 48 -0.85 7.33 8.74
C LYS A 48 -0.95 8.21 7.50
N GLU A 49 -0.31 9.37 7.53
CA GLU A 49 -0.26 10.26 6.37
C GLU A 49 0.41 9.58 5.19
N ARG A 50 1.51 8.87 5.45
CA ARG A 50 2.24 8.13 4.42
C ARG A 50 1.34 7.07 3.78
N MET A 51 0.58 6.34 4.59
CA MET A 51 -0.34 5.32 4.07
C MET A 51 -1.45 5.93 3.22
N LEU A 52 -2.00 7.08 3.62
CA LEU A 52 -2.99 7.77 2.81
C LEU A 52 -2.42 8.17 1.45
N CYS A 53 -1.19 8.69 1.43
CA CYS A 53 -0.51 9.04 0.17
C CYS A 53 -0.29 7.82 -0.72
N ILE A 54 0.17 6.71 -0.14
CA ILE A 54 0.44 5.47 -0.88
C ILE A 54 -0.85 4.92 -1.49
N LEU A 55 -1.90 4.80 -0.70
CA LEU A 55 -3.18 4.27 -1.19
C LEU A 55 -3.76 5.17 -2.28
N SER A 56 -3.68 6.49 -2.11
CA SER A 56 -4.16 7.44 -3.11
C SER A 56 -3.40 7.34 -4.42
N ALA A 57 -2.07 7.21 -4.34
CA ALA A 57 -1.22 7.07 -5.52
C ALA A 57 -1.53 5.76 -6.27
N LEU A 58 -1.66 4.66 -5.55
CA LEU A 58 -1.97 3.36 -6.14
C LEU A 58 -3.35 3.34 -6.78
N LEU A 59 -4.32 3.98 -6.13
CA LEU A 59 -5.64 4.13 -6.70
C LEU A 59 -5.58 4.97 -7.98
N GLY A 60 -4.86 6.08 -7.94
CA GLY A 60 -4.72 6.99 -9.09
C GLY A 60 -4.10 6.32 -10.31
N CYS A 61 -3.08 5.48 -10.12
CA CYS A 61 -2.43 4.78 -11.22
C CYS A 61 -3.08 3.42 -11.53
N GLN A 62 -4.17 3.08 -10.86
CA GLN A 62 -4.91 1.83 -11.06
C GLN A 62 -4.10 0.59 -10.66
N GLY A 63 -3.23 0.74 -9.67
CA GLY A 63 -2.38 -0.33 -9.16
C GLY A 63 -3.10 -1.24 -8.18
N MET A 64 -4.07 -2.01 -8.65
CA MET A 64 -4.93 -2.85 -7.81
C MET A 64 -4.15 -3.86 -6.98
N GLY A 65 -3.17 -4.54 -7.58
CA GLY A 65 -2.37 -5.54 -6.88
C GLY A 65 -1.62 -4.94 -5.70
N GLU A 66 -0.94 -3.82 -5.94
CA GLU A 66 -0.19 -3.13 -4.89
C GLU A 66 -1.11 -2.50 -3.85
N PHE A 67 -2.25 -1.96 -4.29
CA PHE A 67 -3.27 -1.42 -3.38
C PHE A 67 -3.73 -2.49 -2.41
N ARG A 68 -4.02 -3.68 -2.91
CA ARG A 68 -4.44 -4.82 -2.08
C ARG A 68 -3.36 -5.19 -1.07
N ASN A 69 -2.10 -5.23 -1.51
CA ASN A 69 -0.97 -5.52 -0.63
C ASN A 69 -0.82 -4.48 0.48
N MET A 70 -1.06 -3.21 0.15
CA MET A 70 -0.89 -2.11 1.12
C MET A 70 -2.06 -1.94 2.08
N LEU A 71 -3.20 -2.58 1.83
CA LEU A 71 -4.34 -2.49 2.75
C LEU A 71 -3.99 -2.98 4.16
N HIS A 72 -3.34 -4.14 4.25
CA HIS A 72 -2.94 -4.70 5.54
C HIS A 72 -1.98 -3.77 6.28
N ALA A 73 -0.97 -3.28 5.57
CA ALA A 73 0.01 -2.37 6.14
C ALA A 73 -0.64 -1.06 6.61
N SER A 74 -1.66 -0.59 5.89
CA SER A 74 -2.38 0.63 6.26
C SER A 74 -3.16 0.47 7.55
N LEU A 75 -3.84 -0.65 7.72
CA LEU A 75 -4.58 -0.95 8.94
C LEU A 75 -3.62 -1.12 10.13
N ASP A 76 -2.50 -1.80 9.90
CA ASP A 76 -1.46 -1.96 10.93
C ASP A 76 -0.84 -0.62 11.34
N ALA A 77 -0.76 0.32 10.41
CA ALA A 77 -0.24 1.67 10.69
C ALA A 77 -1.25 2.53 11.46
N GLY A 78 -2.47 2.03 11.64
CA GLY A 78 -3.50 2.70 12.43
C GLY A 78 -4.58 3.41 11.64
N LEU A 79 -4.62 3.25 10.31
CA LEU A 79 -5.76 3.76 9.56
C LEU A 79 -7.00 2.92 9.88
N SER A 80 -8.12 3.61 10.09
CA SER A 80 -9.39 2.91 10.27
C SER A 80 -9.91 2.41 8.92
N PRO A 81 -10.77 1.38 8.91
CA PRO A 81 -11.45 0.98 7.68
C PRO A 81 -12.20 2.12 7.02
N GLU A 82 -12.76 3.01 7.81
CA GLU A 82 -13.47 4.20 7.31
C GLU A 82 -12.52 5.14 6.58
N ALA A 83 -11.30 5.34 7.11
CA ALA A 83 -10.31 6.20 6.45
C ALA A 83 -9.87 5.62 5.11
N VAL A 84 -9.73 4.31 5.01
CA VAL A 84 -9.41 3.62 3.74
C VAL A 84 -10.53 3.84 2.73
N LYS A 85 -11.77 3.71 3.15
CA LYS A 85 -12.92 3.98 2.26
C LYS A 85 -12.97 5.44 1.83
N GLU A 86 -12.60 6.37 2.73
CA GLU A 86 -12.56 7.79 2.39
C GLU A 86 -11.56 8.12 1.30
N VAL A 87 -10.44 7.40 1.26
CA VAL A 87 -9.48 7.55 0.15
C VAL A 87 -10.20 7.34 -1.19
N ILE A 88 -11.02 6.28 -1.26
CA ILE A 88 -11.73 5.92 -2.48
C ILE A 88 -12.85 6.91 -2.77
N TYR A 89 -13.62 7.30 -1.76
CA TYR A 89 -14.72 8.26 -1.91
C TYR A 89 -14.19 9.60 -2.42
N GLN A 90 -13.13 10.12 -1.80
CA GLN A 90 -12.55 11.40 -2.20
C GLN A 90 -11.98 11.34 -3.61
N ALA A 91 -11.35 10.22 -3.96
CA ALA A 91 -10.76 10.03 -5.28
C ALA A 91 -11.81 9.93 -6.39
N THR A 92 -13.01 9.47 -6.07
CA THR A 92 -14.06 9.25 -7.08
C THR A 92 -14.43 10.55 -7.79
N ALA A 93 -14.39 11.69 -7.09
CA ALA A 93 -14.70 13.00 -7.68
C ALA A 93 -13.72 13.38 -8.79
N TYR A 94 -12.50 12.87 -8.74
CA TYR A 94 -11.42 13.23 -9.68
C TYR A 94 -11.10 12.13 -10.67
N LEU A 95 -11.32 10.87 -10.31
CA LEU A 95 -11.00 9.72 -11.17
C LEU A 95 -12.22 9.14 -11.87
N GLY A 96 -13.41 9.32 -11.31
CA GLY A 96 -14.64 8.74 -11.83
C GLY A 96 -14.89 7.33 -11.29
N ILE A 97 -16.15 6.95 -11.23
CA ILE A 97 -16.56 5.68 -10.63
C ILE A 97 -16.03 4.47 -11.39
N GLY A 98 -15.83 4.60 -12.69
CA GLY A 98 -15.27 3.51 -13.49
C GLY A 98 -13.88 3.09 -13.05
N ARG A 99 -13.12 4.01 -12.45
CA ARG A 99 -11.77 3.75 -11.96
C ARG A 99 -11.71 3.41 -10.48
N THR A 100 -12.74 3.74 -9.70
CA THR A 100 -12.70 3.57 -8.24
C THR A 100 -13.55 2.43 -7.73
N HIS A 101 -14.56 2.01 -8.49
CA HIS A 101 -15.53 0.99 -8.07
C HIS A 101 -14.87 -0.32 -7.60
N ASN A 102 -13.94 -0.84 -8.39
CA ASN A 102 -13.29 -2.11 -8.05
C ASN A 102 -12.43 -2.02 -6.78
N PHE A 103 -11.86 -0.85 -6.53
CA PHE A 103 -11.07 -0.62 -5.32
C PHE A 103 -11.95 -0.63 -4.07
N LEU A 104 -13.16 -0.09 -4.18
CA LEU A 104 -14.10 -0.13 -3.06
C LEU A 104 -14.49 -1.56 -2.71
N THR A 105 -14.71 -2.40 -3.71
CA THR A 105 -15.00 -3.81 -3.52
C THR A 105 -13.86 -4.53 -2.78
N VAL A 106 -12.63 -4.23 -3.16
CA VAL A 106 -11.44 -4.81 -2.51
C VAL A 106 -11.31 -4.32 -1.07
N ALA A 107 -11.64 -3.07 -0.80
CA ALA A 107 -11.51 -2.47 0.54
C ALA A 107 -12.60 -2.93 1.51
N GLN A 108 -13.67 -3.50 1.02
CA GLN A 108 -14.69 -4.09 1.85
C GLN A 108 -14.23 -5.45 2.38
#